data_d92074db5d096b29037c6de93e9cb0e5
#
_entry.id   d92074db5d096b29037c6de93e9cb0e5
#
_cell.length_a   1.000
_cell.length_b   1.000
_cell.length_c   1.000
_cell.angle_alpha   90.00
_cell.angle_beta   90.00
_cell.angle_gamma   90.00
#
_symmetry.space_group_name_H-M   'P 1'
#
loop_
_entity.id
_entity.type
_entity.pdbx_description
1 polymer ?
#
loop_
_entity_poly.entity_id
_entity_poly.type
_entity_poly.pdbx_seq_one_letter_code
_entity_poly.pdbx_strand_id
1 'polypeptide(L)'
;MAEVLKYGLIADASLLDSLARYGNKDVPQATLTEWVERSCKLKARVVAKDTKEAGYREILNFGHTVGHAVEKVAGYGQYTHGEAVAIGMVTAGILSYLRGYLKKADCQKVIRLIKMWRLPVDIGELSVSAIIEACRLDKKTRFGELRFVLLESLGSAKTGEVVGEKELVQAFQIQKEGGP
;
A
#
# COMPACT_ATOMS: atom_id res chain seq x y z
N MET A 1 7.64 -7.65 -6.57
CA MET A 1 7.00 -8.20 -5.32
C MET A 1 5.98 -7.24 -4.69
N ALA A 2 6.21 -5.95 -4.66
CA ALA A 2 5.25 -4.99 -4.07
C ALA A 2 3.81 -5.16 -4.59
N GLU A 3 3.64 -5.28 -5.90
CA GLU A 3 2.31 -5.51 -6.50
C GLU A 3 1.66 -6.84 -6.07
N VAL A 4 2.44 -7.91 -5.92
CA VAL A 4 1.90 -9.20 -5.46
C VAL A 4 1.41 -9.08 -4.00
N LEU A 5 2.21 -8.43 -3.13
CA LEU A 5 1.82 -8.11 -1.75
C LEU A 5 0.55 -7.27 -1.72
N LYS A 6 0.46 -6.26 -2.58
CA LYS A 6 -0.73 -5.41 -2.70
C LYS A 6 -1.98 -6.24 -2.97
N TYR A 7 -1.95 -7.15 -3.95
CA TYR A 7 -3.12 -7.99 -4.24
C TYR A 7 -3.50 -8.87 -3.06
N GLY A 8 -2.53 -9.41 -2.34
CA GLY A 8 -2.78 -10.14 -1.11
C GLY A 8 -3.49 -9.29 -0.06
N LEU A 9 -3.02 -8.06 0.14
CA LEU A 9 -3.56 -7.12 1.13
C LEU A 9 -4.98 -6.65 0.80
N ILE A 10 -5.29 -6.38 -0.48
CA ILE A 10 -6.57 -5.77 -0.86
C ILE A 10 -7.66 -6.78 -1.22
N ALA A 11 -7.33 -8.04 -1.59
CA ALA A 11 -8.31 -8.95 -2.17
C ALA A 11 -8.06 -10.45 -1.95
N ASP A 12 -6.92 -10.86 -1.35
CA ASP A 12 -6.58 -12.28 -1.21
C ASP A 12 -5.69 -12.56 0.00
N ALA A 13 -6.29 -12.67 1.19
CA ALA A 13 -5.56 -12.95 2.43
C ALA A 13 -4.73 -14.26 2.36
N SER A 14 -5.20 -15.28 1.61
CA SER A 14 -4.48 -16.56 1.49
C SER A 14 -3.17 -16.43 0.71
N LEU A 15 -3.07 -15.43 -0.18
CA LEU A 15 -1.82 -15.10 -0.85
C LEU A 15 -0.77 -14.58 0.12
N LEU A 16 -1.19 -13.82 1.16
CA LEU A 16 -0.26 -13.32 2.18
C LEU A 16 0.38 -14.46 2.99
N ASP A 17 -0.37 -15.52 3.27
CA ASP A 17 0.16 -16.67 3.99
C ASP A 17 1.17 -17.46 3.14
N SER A 18 0.92 -17.56 1.85
CA SER A 18 1.89 -18.13 0.90
C SER A 18 3.16 -17.28 0.84
N LEU A 19 3.04 -15.95 0.71
CA LEU A 19 4.17 -15.02 0.71
C LEU A 19 4.98 -15.07 2.01
N ALA A 20 4.32 -15.24 3.16
CA ALA A 20 4.95 -15.32 4.46
C ALA A 20 5.82 -16.58 4.64
N ARG A 21 5.47 -17.68 3.97
CA ARG A 21 6.25 -18.95 4.06
C ARG A 21 7.63 -18.82 3.43
N TYR A 22 7.73 -18.08 2.34
CA TYR A 22 8.98 -17.95 1.60
C TYR A 22 9.80 -16.75 2.05
N GLY A 23 9.14 -15.59 2.27
CA GLY A 23 9.87 -14.36 2.50
C GLY A 23 10.84 -14.12 1.35
N ASN A 24 12.07 -13.70 1.67
CA ASN A 24 13.12 -13.48 0.68
C ASN A 24 14.03 -14.73 0.46
N LYS A 25 13.51 -15.92 0.65
CA LYS A 25 14.19 -17.19 0.34
C LYS A 25 13.99 -17.54 -1.13
N ASP A 26 14.70 -18.55 -1.60
CA ASP A 26 14.50 -19.08 -2.94
C ASP A 26 13.06 -19.59 -3.09
N VAL A 27 12.34 -18.98 -4.01
CA VAL A 27 10.95 -19.33 -4.31
C VAL A 27 10.93 -20.20 -5.56
N PRO A 28 10.33 -21.42 -5.49
CA PRO A 28 10.21 -22.26 -6.66
C PRO A 28 9.49 -21.54 -7.80
N GLN A 29 9.94 -21.76 -9.04
CA GLN A 29 9.37 -21.13 -10.23
C GLN A 29 7.86 -21.36 -10.35
N ALA A 30 7.38 -22.55 -10.01
CA ALA A 30 5.95 -22.85 -10.02
C ALA A 30 5.15 -21.96 -9.06
N THR A 31 5.70 -21.68 -7.87
CA THR A 31 5.08 -20.80 -6.89
C THR A 31 5.07 -19.34 -7.36
N LEU A 32 6.16 -18.88 -7.99
CA LEU A 32 6.19 -17.55 -8.60
C LEU A 32 5.14 -17.40 -9.69
N THR A 33 5.02 -18.42 -10.54
CA THR A 33 4.00 -18.46 -11.61
C THR A 33 2.59 -18.40 -11.02
N GLU A 34 2.32 -19.20 -9.97
CA GLU A 34 1.03 -19.17 -9.27
C GLU A 34 0.72 -17.74 -8.72
N TRP A 35 1.67 -17.08 -8.07
CA TRP A 35 1.45 -15.74 -7.53
C TRP A 35 1.15 -14.71 -8.62
N VAL A 36 1.87 -14.79 -9.76
CA VAL A 36 1.62 -13.91 -10.92
C VAL A 36 0.23 -14.18 -11.49
N GLU A 37 -0.14 -15.44 -11.71
CA GLU A 37 -1.47 -15.79 -12.21
C GLU A 37 -2.59 -15.31 -11.28
N ARG A 38 -2.46 -15.50 -9.96
CA ARG A 38 -3.43 -15.00 -8.97
C ARG A 38 -3.57 -13.50 -9.05
N SER A 39 -2.44 -12.78 -9.12
CA SER A 39 -2.41 -11.32 -9.24
C SER A 39 -3.10 -10.84 -10.53
N CYS A 40 -2.81 -11.47 -11.67
CA CYS A 40 -3.45 -11.15 -12.94
C CYS A 40 -4.96 -11.42 -12.93
N LYS A 41 -5.37 -12.56 -12.37
CA LYS A 41 -6.80 -12.93 -12.23
C LYS A 41 -7.54 -11.94 -11.31
N LEU A 42 -6.92 -11.50 -10.21
CA LEU A 42 -7.48 -10.48 -9.32
C LEU A 42 -7.63 -9.14 -10.03
N LYS A 43 -6.57 -8.67 -10.68
CA LYS A 43 -6.63 -7.44 -11.48
C LYS A 43 -7.74 -7.49 -12.54
N ALA A 44 -7.80 -8.57 -13.30
CA ALA A 44 -8.83 -8.75 -14.34
C ALA A 44 -10.25 -8.70 -13.76
N ARG A 45 -10.50 -9.38 -12.62
CA ARG A 45 -11.81 -9.34 -11.94
C ARG A 45 -12.17 -7.92 -11.45
N VAL A 46 -11.22 -7.19 -10.88
CA VAL A 46 -11.45 -5.81 -10.41
C VAL A 46 -11.77 -4.90 -11.59
N VAL A 47 -11.00 -4.99 -12.68
CA VAL A 47 -11.22 -4.20 -13.90
C VAL A 47 -12.56 -4.58 -14.56
N ALA A 48 -12.91 -5.85 -14.65
CA ALA A 48 -14.18 -6.30 -15.22
C ALA A 48 -15.40 -5.81 -14.40
N LYS A 49 -15.26 -5.74 -13.07
CA LYS A 49 -16.31 -5.25 -12.17
C LYS A 49 -16.50 -3.73 -12.26
N ASP A 50 -15.46 -3.00 -12.60
CA ASP A 50 -15.47 -1.53 -12.72
C ASP A 50 -14.58 -1.07 -13.88
N THR A 51 -15.11 -1.21 -15.09
CA THR A 51 -14.39 -0.84 -16.33
C THR A 51 -14.19 0.66 -16.48
N LYS A 52 -15.06 1.47 -15.87
CA LYS A 52 -15.05 2.96 -15.98
C LYS A 52 -14.31 3.63 -14.82
N GLU A 53 -13.73 2.86 -13.88
CA GLU A 53 -13.07 3.40 -12.68
C GLU A 53 -14.00 4.33 -11.87
N ALA A 54 -15.24 3.85 -11.65
CA ALA A 54 -16.29 4.59 -10.95
C ALA A 54 -16.19 4.48 -9.41
N GLY A 55 -15.23 3.74 -8.90
CA GLY A 55 -14.99 3.63 -7.44
C GLY A 55 -14.34 2.31 -7.03
N TYR A 56 -14.91 1.14 -7.37
CA TYR A 56 -14.38 -0.15 -6.92
C TYR A 56 -12.96 -0.41 -7.42
N ARG A 57 -12.64 -0.05 -8.67
CA ARG A 57 -11.32 -0.22 -9.25
C ARG A 57 -10.22 0.56 -8.52
N GLU A 58 -10.61 1.60 -7.77
CA GLU A 58 -9.68 2.39 -6.96
C GLU A 58 -8.93 1.55 -5.92
N ILE A 59 -9.43 0.36 -5.51
CA ILE A 59 -8.72 -0.53 -4.59
C ILE A 59 -7.31 -0.87 -5.10
N LEU A 60 -7.09 -0.88 -6.43
CA LEU A 60 -5.79 -1.11 -7.03
C LEU A 60 -4.76 -0.01 -6.69
N ASN A 61 -5.23 1.15 -6.23
CA ASN A 61 -4.40 2.28 -5.83
C ASN A 61 -3.96 2.21 -4.34
N PHE A 62 -4.17 1.09 -3.65
CA PHE A 62 -3.66 0.92 -2.29
C PHE A 62 -2.15 1.17 -2.25
N GLY A 63 -1.71 2.07 -1.39
CA GLY A 63 -0.33 2.53 -1.28
C GLY A 63 0.13 3.57 -2.34
N HIS A 64 -0.60 3.76 -3.43
CA HIS A 64 -0.15 4.61 -4.54
C HIS A 64 -0.20 6.11 -4.23
N THR A 65 -1.13 6.59 -3.40
CA THR A 65 -1.22 8.02 -3.05
C THR A 65 0.09 8.53 -2.45
N VAL A 66 0.62 7.85 -1.45
CA VAL A 66 1.91 8.19 -0.84
C VAL A 66 3.06 7.71 -1.74
N GLY A 67 2.94 6.56 -2.41
CA GLY A 67 3.97 6.03 -3.30
C GLY A 67 4.36 7.04 -4.39
N HIS A 68 3.40 7.60 -5.12
CA HIS A 68 3.66 8.63 -6.14
C HIS A 68 4.27 9.90 -5.53
N ALA A 69 3.84 10.29 -4.34
CA ALA A 69 4.42 11.44 -3.65
C ALA A 69 5.88 11.19 -3.26
N VAL A 70 6.21 9.98 -2.78
CA VAL A 70 7.58 9.56 -2.47
C VAL A 70 8.45 9.58 -3.74
N GLU A 71 7.99 9.00 -4.86
CA GLU A 71 8.71 9.05 -6.14
C GLU A 71 9.01 10.49 -6.57
N LYS A 72 8.03 11.38 -6.44
CA LYS A 72 8.14 12.78 -6.82
C LYS A 72 9.12 13.57 -5.94
N VAL A 73 9.04 13.38 -4.61
CA VAL A 73 9.86 14.11 -3.63
C VAL A 73 11.30 13.60 -3.61
N ALA A 74 11.49 12.29 -3.74
CA ALA A 74 12.81 11.69 -3.77
C ALA A 74 13.59 12.04 -5.04
N GLY A 75 12.89 12.37 -6.12
CA GLY A 75 13.52 12.54 -7.45
C GLY A 75 13.72 11.20 -8.17
N TYR A 76 13.94 11.31 -9.48
CA TYR A 76 14.04 10.14 -10.35
C TYR A 76 15.21 9.23 -9.94
N GLY A 77 14.92 7.92 -9.79
CA GLY A 77 15.93 6.88 -9.61
C GLY A 77 16.32 6.57 -8.17
N GLN A 78 15.85 7.31 -7.15
CA GLN A 78 16.11 6.97 -5.75
C GLN A 78 15.27 5.79 -5.26
N TYR A 79 14.02 5.70 -5.69
CA TYR A 79 13.13 4.57 -5.42
C TYR A 79 12.58 4.02 -6.74
N THR A 80 12.49 2.71 -6.84
CA THR A 80 11.67 2.09 -7.88
C THR A 80 10.19 2.29 -7.53
N HIS A 81 9.32 2.23 -8.53
CA HIS A 81 7.87 2.32 -8.31
C HIS A 81 7.37 1.35 -7.22
N GLY A 82 7.83 0.10 -7.28
CA GLY A 82 7.44 -0.91 -6.28
C GLY A 82 7.91 -0.58 -4.86
N GLU A 83 9.08 0.01 -4.69
CA GLU A 83 9.58 0.46 -3.39
C GLU A 83 8.77 1.63 -2.84
N ALA A 84 8.48 2.61 -3.67
CA ALA A 84 7.66 3.76 -3.29
C ALA A 84 6.23 3.34 -2.91
N VAL A 85 5.63 2.43 -3.68
CA VAL A 85 4.31 1.85 -3.36
C VAL A 85 4.36 1.05 -2.07
N ALA A 86 5.45 0.34 -1.77
CA ALA A 86 5.61 -0.39 -0.52
C ALA A 86 5.60 0.54 0.70
N ILE A 87 6.32 1.66 0.64
CA ILE A 87 6.27 2.72 1.66
C ILE A 87 4.83 3.20 1.86
N GLY A 88 4.13 3.49 0.76
CA GLY A 88 2.74 3.94 0.80
C GLY A 88 1.76 2.88 1.35
N MET A 89 1.99 1.60 1.10
CA MET A 89 1.20 0.52 1.70
C MET A 89 1.36 0.46 3.22
N VAL A 90 2.56 0.73 3.75
CA VAL A 90 2.79 0.83 5.20
C VAL A 90 2.01 2.01 5.76
N THR A 91 2.11 3.20 5.15
CA THR A 91 1.36 4.39 5.58
C THR A 91 -0.15 4.11 5.59
N ALA A 92 -0.69 3.52 4.52
CA ALA A 92 -2.12 3.19 4.43
C ALA A 92 -2.54 2.11 5.45
N GLY A 93 -1.67 1.15 5.75
CA GLY A 93 -1.88 0.15 6.81
C GLY A 93 -1.95 0.79 8.21
N ILE A 94 -1.07 1.75 8.49
CA ILE A 94 -1.06 2.50 9.75
C ILE A 94 -2.32 3.39 9.86
N LEU A 95 -2.72 4.07 8.78
CA LEU A 95 -3.97 4.82 8.74
C LEU A 95 -5.18 3.91 9.01
N SER A 96 -5.19 2.70 8.45
CA SER A 96 -6.24 1.71 8.71
C SER A 96 -6.28 1.29 10.20
N TYR A 97 -5.10 1.18 10.83
CA TYR A 97 -5.01 0.93 12.28
C TYR A 97 -5.51 2.11 13.10
N LEU A 98 -5.09 3.34 12.79
CA LEU A 98 -5.53 4.55 13.50
C LEU A 98 -7.05 4.73 13.46
N ARG A 99 -7.70 4.31 12.38
CA ARG A 99 -9.17 4.31 12.23
C ARG A 99 -9.87 3.12 12.86
N GLY A 100 -9.14 2.20 13.46
CA GLY A 100 -9.71 1.01 14.09
C GLY A 100 -10.19 -0.05 13.09
N TYR A 101 -9.88 0.07 11.80
CA TYR A 101 -10.19 -0.96 10.79
C TYR A 101 -9.28 -2.17 10.95
N LEU A 102 -7.98 -1.96 11.17
CA LEU A 102 -7.03 -3.02 11.47
C LEU A 102 -6.73 -3.09 12.97
N LYS A 103 -6.57 -4.32 13.46
CA LYS A 103 -5.93 -4.54 14.76
C LYS A 103 -4.43 -4.24 14.67
N LYS A 104 -3.81 -3.90 15.80
CA LYS A 104 -2.35 -3.70 15.90
C LYS A 104 -1.56 -4.87 15.28
N ALA A 105 -1.94 -6.10 15.61
CA ALA A 105 -1.26 -7.30 15.10
C ALA A 105 -1.31 -7.42 13.57
N ASP A 106 -2.44 -7.03 12.94
CA ASP A 106 -2.60 -7.06 11.48
C ASP A 106 -1.78 -5.96 10.81
N CYS A 107 -1.79 -4.75 11.36
CA CYS A 107 -0.91 -3.66 10.89
C CYS A 107 0.56 -4.07 10.96
N GLN A 108 0.99 -4.64 12.08
CA GLN A 108 2.35 -5.18 12.23
C GLN A 108 2.64 -6.33 11.24
N LYS A 109 1.63 -7.17 10.91
CA LYS A 109 1.79 -8.22 9.88
C LYS A 109 2.05 -7.60 8.51
N VAL A 110 1.36 -6.52 8.13
CA VAL A 110 1.60 -5.78 6.88
C VAL A 110 3.06 -5.31 6.81
N ILE A 111 3.52 -4.61 7.86
CA ILE A 111 4.89 -4.07 7.92
C ILE A 111 5.93 -5.19 7.83
N ARG A 112 5.74 -6.27 8.61
CA ARG A 112 6.65 -7.43 8.60
C ARG A 112 6.74 -8.09 7.24
N LEU A 113 5.60 -8.27 6.55
CA LEU A 113 5.57 -8.88 5.21
C LEU A 113 6.33 -8.02 4.19
N ILE A 114 6.12 -6.71 4.20
CA ILE A 114 6.83 -5.79 3.29
C ILE A 114 8.34 -5.85 3.55
N LYS A 115 8.76 -5.76 4.82
CA LYS A 115 10.16 -5.83 5.23
C LYS A 115 10.81 -7.19 4.91
N MET A 116 10.06 -8.29 5.06
CA MET A 116 10.52 -9.64 4.75
C MET A 116 10.92 -9.79 3.26
N TRP A 117 10.26 -9.07 2.38
CA TRP A 117 10.58 -9.02 0.95
C TRP A 117 11.61 -7.95 0.59
N ARG A 118 12.35 -7.43 1.58
CA ARG A 118 13.38 -6.38 1.42
C ARG A 118 12.88 -5.12 0.74
N LEU A 119 11.60 -4.82 0.89
CA LEU A 119 11.02 -3.57 0.46
C LEU A 119 11.13 -2.53 1.59
N PRO A 120 11.34 -1.25 1.27
CA PRO A 120 11.40 -0.19 2.27
C PRO A 120 10.05 -0.04 2.97
N VAL A 121 10.11 0.26 4.28
CA VAL A 121 8.93 0.38 5.14
C VAL A 121 8.72 1.80 5.69
N ASP A 122 9.67 2.70 5.45
CA ASP A 122 9.62 4.09 5.90
C ASP A 122 10.10 5.05 4.81
N ILE A 123 9.87 6.34 5.04
CA ILE A 123 10.23 7.40 4.10
C ILE A 123 11.70 7.85 4.18
N GLY A 124 12.51 7.24 5.04
CA GLY A 124 13.90 7.66 5.28
C GLY A 124 14.01 9.12 5.68
N GLU A 125 14.92 9.84 5.04
CA GLU A 125 15.20 11.27 5.28
C GLU A 125 14.26 12.21 4.52
N LEU A 126 13.27 11.70 3.79
CA LEU A 126 12.35 12.55 3.03
C LEU A 126 11.50 13.41 3.96
N SER A 127 11.24 14.64 3.54
CA SER A 127 10.41 15.59 4.29
C SER A 127 8.94 15.18 4.27
N VAL A 128 8.37 14.98 5.44
CA VAL A 128 6.94 14.68 5.61
C VAL A 128 6.06 15.76 4.99
N SER A 129 6.42 17.04 5.18
CA SER A 129 5.66 18.16 4.61
C SER A 129 5.70 18.17 3.08
N ALA A 130 6.86 17.87 2.48
CA ALA A 130 6.98 17.78 1.03
C ALA A 130 6.16 16.61 0.46
N ILE A 131 6.12 15.46 1.15
CA ILE A 131 5.30 14.32 0.73
C ILE A 131 3.81 14.67 0.81
N ILE A 132 3.36 15.32 1.88
CA ILE A 132 1.96 15.74 2.04
C ILE A 132 1.58 16.73 0.95
N GLU A 133 2.43 17.71 0.65
CA GLU A 133 2.21 18.65 -0.44
C GLU A 133 2.13 17.94 -1.80
N ALA A 134 3.04 17.00 -2.07
CA ALA A 134 3.02 16.21 -3.28
C ALA A 134 1.74 15.36 -3.42
N CYS A 135 1.22 14.78 -2.31
CA CYS A 135 -0.07 14.09 -2.30
C CYS A 135 -1.23 15.02 -2.69
N ARG A 136 -1.21 16.29 -2.25
CA ARG A 136 -2.25 17.28 -2.60
C ARG A 136 -2.22 17.70 -4.05
N LEU A 137 -1.05 17.73 -4.66
CA LEU A 137 -0.85 18.12 -6.05
C LEU A 137 -1.15 16.99 -7.04
N ASP A 138 -1.32 15.76 -6.59
CA ASP A 138 -1.73 14.65 -7.47
C ASP A 138 -3.17 14.89 -7.94
N LYS A 139 -3.41 14.75 -9.27
CA LYS A 139 -4.69 15.01 -9.95
C LYS A 139 -5.89 14.23 -9.40
N LYS A 140 -5.65 13.29 -8.49
CA LYS A 140 -6.69 12.50 -7.80
C LYS A 140 -7.33 13.21 -6.60
N THR A 141 -6.84 14.39 -6.20
CA THR A 141 -7.51 15.23 -5.21
C THR A 141 -8.76 15.86 -5.80
N ARG A 142 -9.90 15.21 -5.61
CA ARG A 142 -11.20 15.84 -5.92
C ARG A 142 -11.53 16.80 -4.76
N PHE A 143 -11.76 18.06 -5.08
CA PHE A 143 -12.15 19.12 -4.11
C PHE A 143 -11.14 19.42 -2.99
N GLY A 144 -9.83 19.20 -3.19
CA GLY A 144 -8.80 19.48 -2.17
C GLY A 144 -8.71 18.46 -1.04
N GLU A 145 -9.50 17.37 -1.08
CA GLU A 145 -9.45 16.29 -0.10
C GLU A 145 -8.46 15.20 -0.50
N LEU A 146 -7.63 14.78 0.44
CA LEU A 146 -6.75 13.62 0.26
C LEU A 146 -7.56 12.33 0.43
N ARG A 147 -7.72 11.57 -0.65
CA ARG A 147 -8.46 10.31 -0.65
C ARG A 147 -7.51 9.13 -0.71
N PHE A 148 -7.76 8.17 0.14
CA PHE A 148 -6.96 6.96 0.30
C PHE A 148 -7.78 5.71 0.07
N VAL A 149 -7.08 4.65 -0.31
CA VAL A 149 -7.55 3.29 -0.15
C VAL A 149 -6.97 2.77 1.16
N LEU A 150 -7.83 2.29 2.05
CA LEU A 150 -7.46 1.73 3.35
C LEU A 150 -7.88 0.27 3.44
N LEU A 151 -7.27 -0.50 4.33
CA LEU A 151 -7.66 -1.89 4.58
C LEU A 151 -8.79 -1.93 5.63
N GLU A 152 -9.87 -2.63 5.34
CA GLU A 152 -10.88 -2.99 6.33
C GLU A 152 -10.44 -4.21 7.15
N SER A 153 -9.74 -5.12 6.49
CA SER A 153 -9.07 -6.29 7.04
C SER A 153 -7.99 -6.74 6.07
N LEU A 154 -7.14 -7.68 6.46
CA LEU A 154 -6.24 -8.32 5.50
C LEU A 154 -7.06 -9.07 4.43
N GLY A 155 -6.86 -8.73 3.17
CA GLY A 155 -7.60 -9.25 2.03
C GLY A 155 -8.89 -8.48 1.70
N SER A 156 -9.13 -7.34 2.36
CA SER A 156 -10.25 -6.45 2.03
C SER A 156 -9.85 -4.99 2.14
N ALA A 157 -10.23 -4.20 1.15
CA ALA A 157 -9.91 -2.77 1.08
C ALA A 157 -11.15 -1.92 0.77
N LYS A 158 -11.12 -0.70 1.27
CA LYS A 158 -12.14 0.33 1.13
C LYS A 158 -11.55 1.54 0.42
N THR A 159 -12.33 2.12 -0.49
CA THR A 159 -11.92 3.26 -1.32
C THR A 159 -12.51 4.57 -0.83
N GLY A 160 -11.95 5.69 -1.27
CA GLY A 160 -12.52 7.02 -1.06
C GLY A 160 -12.43 7.56 0.37
N GLU A 161 -11.58 6.99 1.19
CA GLU A 161 -11.38 7.41 2.58
C GLU A 161 -10.67 8.76 2.64
N VAL A 162 -11.36 9.80 3.12
CA VAL A 162 -10.78 11.14 3.29
C VAL A 162 -9.86 11.15 4.51
N VAL A 163 -8.60 11.49 4.30
CA VAL A 163 -7.56 11.53 5.36
C VAL A 163 -7.12 12.96 5.59
N GLY A 164 -7.18 13.40 6.85
CA GLY A 164 -6.72 14.71 7.27
C GLY A 164 -5.20 14.79 7.36
N GLU A 165 -4.65 15.99 7.20
CA GLU A 165 -3.19 16.20 7.31
C GLU A 165 -2.62 15.75 8.65
N LYS A 166 -3.31 16.06 9.75
CA LYS A 166 -2.87 15.66 11.11
C LYS A 166 -2.78 14.14 11.25
N GLU A 167 -3.76 13.44 10.70
CA GLU A 167 -3.80 11.97 10.70
C GLU A 167 -2.64 11.39 9.88
N LEU A 168 -2.34 12.00 8.73
CA LEU A 168 -1.24 11.58 7.88
C LEU A 168 0.12 11.84 8.52
N VAL A 169 0.31 12.99 9.19
CA VAL A 169 1.52 13.29 9.99
C VAL A 169 1.70 12.24 11.09
N GLN A 170 0.64 11.92 11.82
CA GLN A 170 0.67 10.89 12.86
C GLN A 170 1.05 9.52 12.28
N ALA A 171 0.50 9.16 11.12
CA ALA A 171 0.86 7.91 10.45
C ALA A 171 2.35 7.84 10.09
N PHE A 172 2.93 8.93 9.57
CA PHE A 172 4.37 8.99 9.28
C PHE A 172 5.24 8.93 10.54
N GLN A 173 4.80 9.51 11.66
CA GLN A 173 5.51 9.40 12.94
C GLN A 173 5.57 7.93 13.40
N ILE A 174 4.43 7.25 13.45
CA ILE A 174 4.34 5.83 13.79
C ILE A 174 5.17 4.97 12.82
N GLN A 175 5.16 5.32 11.53
CA GLN A 175 5.94 4.61 10.51
C GLN A 175 7.45 4.72 10.76
N LYS A 176 7.96 5.89 11.11
CA LYS A 176 9.37 6.12 11.47
C LYS A 176 9.79 5.38 12.74
N GLU A 177 8.88 5.17 13.68
CA GLU A 177 9.08 4.38 14.90
C GLU A 177 9.03 2.86 14.65
N GLY A 178 8.75 2.43 13.41
CA GLY A 178 8.70 1.02 13.01
C GLY A 178 7.32 0.38 13.13
N GLY A 179 6.29 1.16 13.38
CA GLY A 179 4.88 0.72 13.43
C GLY A 179 4.25 0.82 14.82
N PRO A 180 2.93 0.54 14.92
CA PRO A 180 2.19 0.66 16.17
C PRO A 180 2.51 -0.41 17.20
#